data_4e678fad4bf8e955aea63d16a0a3036e
#
_entry.id   4e678fad4bf8e955aea63d16a0a3036e
#
_cell.length_a   1.000
_cell.length_b   1.000
_cell.length_c   1.000
_cell.angle_alpha   90.00
_cell.angle_beta   90.00
_cell.angle_gamma   90.00
#
_symmetry.space_group_name_H-M   'P 1'
#
loop_
_entity.id
_entity.type
_entity.pdbx_description
1 polymer ?
#
loop_
_entity_poly.entity_id
_entity_poly.type
_entity_poly.pdbx_seq_one_letter_code
_entity_poly.pdbx_strand_id
1 'polypeptide(L)' 'MLSGKIVLYETSKDDFDEVKSFCDLNDIQIYRLDMIWCKVLAKPKRMYKLMKFVRKFDRKVINIELVD' A
#
# COMPACT_ATOMS: atom_id res chain seq x y z
N MET A 1 15.31 -4.05 -3.43
CA MET A 1 13.93 -3.81 -2.98
C MET A 1 13.14 -3.10 -4.06
N LEU A 2 11.84 -3.37 -4.14
CA LEU A 2 10.93 -2.64 -5.01
C LEU A 2 10.30 -1.49 -4.24
N SER A 3 10.06 -0.38 -4.94
CA SER A 3 9.29 0.74 -4.44
C SER A 3 7.88 0.71 -5.02
N GLY A 4 6.90 1.00 -4.18
CA GLY A 4 5.51 1.15 -4.60
C GLY A 4 4.91 2.42 -4.06
N LYS A 5 3.85 2.88 -4.70
CA LYS A 5 3.08 4.04 -4.29
C LYS A 5 1.63 3.62 -4.08
N ILE A 6 1.13 3.81 -2.87
CA ILE A 6 -0.29 3.59 -2.57
C ILE A 6 -0.98 4.94 -2.58
N VAL A 7 -1.99 5.07 -3.42
CA VAL A 7 -2.79 6.29 -3.53
C VAL A 7 -4.13 6.06 -2.85
N LEU A 8 -4.50 6.99 -2.00
CA LEU A 8 -5.71 6.96 -1.19
C LEU A 8 -6.65 8.06 -1.72
N TYR A 9 -7.64 7.69 -2.52
CA TYR A 9 -8.52 8.67 -3.18
C TYR A 9 -9.65 9.15 -2.30
N GLU A 10 -10.34 8.22 -1.66
CA GLU A 10 -11.37 8.52 -0.66
C GLU A 10 -11.03 7.74 0.59
N THR A 11 -10.38 8.39 1.50
CA THR A 11 -9.79 7.72 2.63
C THR A 11 -10.83 7.24 3.61
N SER A 12 -11.09 5.98 3.60
CA SER A 12 -11.50 5.33 4.82
C SER A 12 -10.25 5.13 5.67
N LYS A 13 -10.25 5.72 6.85
CA LYS A 13 -9.18 5.50 7.83
C LYS A 13 -9.02 4.01 8.13
N ASP A 14 -10.12 3.28 8.16
CA ASP A 14 -10.13 1.85 8.44
C ASP A 14 -9.43 1.06 7.34
N ASP A 15 -9.62 1.44 6.08
CA ASP A 15 -8.95 0.79 4.96
C ASP A 15 -7.44 1.03 5.00
N PHE A 16 -7.03 2.24 5.33
CA PHE A 16 -5.61 2.55 5.51
C PHE A 16 -5.01 1.75 6.66
N ASP A 17 -5.68 1.67 7.79
CA ASP A 17 -5.22 0.92 8.96
C ASP A 17 -5.08 -0.56 8.62
N GLU A 18 -5.99 -1.11 7.82
CA GLU A 18 -5.93 -2.50 7.37
C GLU A 18 -4.69 -2.74 6.48
N VAL A 19 -4.41 -1.84 5.56
CA VAL A 19 -3.22 -1.91 4.70
C VAL A 19 -1.94 -1.81 5.53
N LYS A 20 -1.92 -0.87 6.47
CA LYS A 20 -0.77 -0.68 7.36
C LYS A 20 -0.52 -1.92 8.21
N SER A 21 -1.56 -2.52 8.77
CA SER A 21 -1.44 -3.75 9.54
C SER A 21 -0.89 -4.89 8.69
N PHE A 22 -1.36 -5.02 7.47
CA PHE A 22 -0.82 -6.01 6.54
C PHE A 22 0.67 -5.79 6.28
N CYS A 23 1.08 -4.54 6.07
CA CYS A 23 2.48 -4.20 5.85
C CYS A 23 3.34 -4.55 7.06
N ASP A 24 2.88 -4.21 8.25
CA ASP A 24 3.61 -4.49 9.50
C ASP A 24 3.77 -6.01 9.71
N LEU A 25 2.75 -6.79 9.39
CA LEU A 25 2.78 -8.26 9.55
C LEU A 25 3.65 -8.95 8.49
N ASN A 26 3.89 -8.31 7.36
CA ASN A 26 4.60 -8.90 6.23
C ASN A 26 5.98 -8.27 5.98
N ASP A 27 6.51 -7.52 6.93
CA ASP A 27 7.82 -6.88 6.84
C ASP A 27 7.94 -5.97 5.62
N ILE A 28 6.90 -5.19 5.39
CA ILE A 28 6.83 -4.19 4.33
C ILE A 28 6.92 -2.82 4.98
N GLN A 29 7.89 -2.00 4.56
CA GLN A 29 8.02 -0.64 5.06
C GLN A 29 7.00 0.26 4.38
N ILE A 30 6.25 1.02 5.16
CA ILE A 30 5.25 1.95 4.67
C ILE A 30 5.49 3.33 5.30
N TYR A 31 5.50 4.36 4.44
CA TYR A 31 5.72 5.74 4.85
C TYR A 31 4.60 6.61 4.30
N ARG A 32 3.94 7.34 5.17
CA ARG A 32 2.94 8.31 4.74
C ARG A 32 3.66 9.61 4.39
N LEU A 33 3.62 9.99 3.11
CA LEU A 33 4.28 11.19 2.62
C LEU A 33 3.33 12.37 2.41
N ASP A 34 2.04 12.09 2.21
CA ASP A 34 1.01 13.08 2.00
C ASP A 34 -0.32 12.53 2.49
N MET A 35 -1.36 13.37 2.49
CA MET A 35 -2.71 12.94 2.88
C MET A 35 -3.28 11.88 1.94
N ILE A 36 -2.85 11.88 0.69
CA ILE A 36 -3.42 11.04 -0.36
C ILE A 36 -2.53 9.91 -0.83
N TRP A 37 -1.27 9.82 -0.36
CA TRP A 37 -0.42 8.72 -0.80
C TRP A 37 0.67 8.34 0.18
N CYS A 38 1.09 7.10 0.07
CA CYS A 38 2.14 6.51 0.89
C CYS A 38 3.17 5.83 0.00
N LYS A 39 4.43 5.85 0.44
CA LYS A 39 5.49 5.08 -0.18
C LYS A 39 5.62 3.74 0.55
N VAL A 40 5.79 2.66 -0.21
CA VAL A 40 6.07 1.34 0.35
C VAL A 40 7.36 0.78 -0.24
N LEU A 41 8.12 0.09 0.58
CA LEU A 41 9.37 -0.58 0.20
C LEU A 41 9.31 -2.02 0.67
N ALA A 42 9.58 -2.94 -0.23
CA ALA A 42 9.57 -4.35 0.10
C ALA A 42 10.39 -5.18 -0.89
N LYS A 43 10.78 -6.37 -0.47
CA LYS A 43 11.34 -7.36 -1.40
C LYS A 43 10.28 -7.74 -2.44
N PRO A 44 10.68 -8.17 -3.65
CA PRO A 44 9.74 -8.43 -4.73
C PRO A 44 8.56 -9.33 -4.36
N LYS A 45 8.79 -10.43 -3.69
CA LYS A 45 7.72 -11.35 -3.29
C LYS A 45 6.71 -10.68 -2.38
N ARG A 46 7.18 -9.88 -1.44
CA ARG A 46 6.32 -9.18 -0.47
C ARG A 46 5.56 -8.05 -1.13
N MET A 47 6.20 -7.35 -2.08
CA MET A 47 5.55 -6.29 -2.83
C MET A 47 4.38 -6.85 -3.67
N TYR A 48 4.59 -7.97 -4.35
CA TYR A 48 3.52 -8.60 -5.13
C TYR A 48 2.40 -9.11 -4.23
N LYS A 49 2.73 -9.59 -3.05
CA LYS A 49 1.74 -9.98 -2.05
C LYS A 49 0.88 -8.80 -1.61
N LEU A 50 1.52 -7.64 -1.40
CA LEU A 50 0.81 -6.40 -1.06
C LEU A 50 -0.09 -5.94 -2.21
N MET A 51 0.40 -5.99 -3.43
CA MET A 51 -0.38 -5.62 -4.60
C MET A 51 -1.63 -6.49 -4.74
N LYS A 52 -1.49 -7.78 -4.48
CA LYS A 52 -2.61 -8.72 -4.48
C LYS A 52 -3.60 -8.41 -3.36
N PHE A 53 -3.11 -8.08 -2.18
CA PHE A 53 -3.93 -7.71 -1.03
C PHE A 53 -4.75 -6.46 -1.31
N VAL A 54 -4.12 -5.42 -1.90
CA VAL A 54 -4.79 -4.15 -2.18
C VAL A 54 -5.89 -4.28 -3.23
N ARG A 55 -5.86 -5.32 -4.07
CA ARG A 55 -6.90 -5.58 -5.07
C ARG A 55 -8.29 -5.83 -4.47
N LYS A 56 -8.38 -6.16 -3.19
CA LYS A 56 -9.67 -6.34 -2.53
C LYS A 56 -10.43 -5.03 -2.35
N PHE A 57 -9.72 -3.90 -2.39
CA PHE A 57 -10.33 -2.58 -2.30
C PHE A 57 -10.71 -2.07 -3.69
N ASP A 58 -11.70 -1.19 -3.74
CA ASP A 58 -12.03 -0.50 -4.98
C ASP A 58 -10.86 0.40 -5.39
N ARG A 59 -10.47 0.35 -6.66
CA ARG A 59 -9.40 1.18 -7.20
C ARG A 59 -9.65 2.68 -7.05
N LYS A 60 -10.91 3.07 -6.93
CA LYS A 60 -11.30 4.46 -6.69
C LYS A 60 -11.06 4.88 -5.25
N VAL A 61 -10.86 3.93 -4.35
CA VAL A 61 -10.61 4.18 -2.93
C VAL A 61 -9.12 4.04 -2.64
N ILE A 62 -8.54 2.89 -2.98
CA ILE A 62 -7.12 2.63 -2.80
C ILE A 62 -6.57 1.99 -4.06
N ASN A 63 -5.43 2.46 -4.52
CA ASN A 63 -4.71 1.87 -5.63
C ASN A 63 -3.22 1.84 -5.32
N ILE A 64 -2.53 0.81 -5.81
CA ILE A 64 -1.08 0.69 -5.67
C ILE A 64 -0.44 0.49 -7.04
N GLU A 65 0.68 1.12 -7.24
CA GLU A 65 1.48 0.95 -8.46
C GLU A 65 2.97 0.92 -8.11
N LEU A 66 3.72 0.16 -8.89
CA LEU A 66 5.17 0.11 -8.73
C LEU A 66 5.78 1.41 -9.24
N VAL A 67 6.81 1.87 -8.53
CA VAL A 67 7.55 3.09 -8.86
C VAL A 67 9.01 2.70 -9.05
N ASP A 68 9.58 3.14 -10.14
CA ASP A 68 10.99 2.91 -10.42
C ASP A 68 11.90 3.83 -9.62
#